data_c064f8e49a7d63bc84d16712d6df039e
#
_entry.id   c064f8e49a7d63bc84d16712d6df039e
#
_cell.length_a   1.000
_cell.length_b   1.000
_cell.length_c   1.000
_cell.angle_alpha   90.00
_cell.angle_beta   90.00
_cell.angle_gamma   90.00
#
_symmetry.space_group_name_H-M   'P 1'
#
loop_
_entity.id
_entity.type
_entity.pdbx_description
1 polymer ?
#
loop_
_entity_poly.entity_id
_entity_poly.type
_entity_poly.pdbx_seq_one_letter_code
_entity_poly.pdbx_strand_id
1 'polypeptide(L)'
;MKLKSVNRLVEGRAFWLFAAVGAVLAALLLSSAPARAQEGGGPVRVGGKNFTEQLILSSMTTQYLKAKGVDATLTSGLGSTLMRQAMESNQLDVVWDYTGTALIVFNKVEEKLDGPESYKRVKELDAARGLVWLEPSRVNNTYAFAMPKERAGDIRTLSAYAEKMRAEGEDKKHPLAVDMEFAARPDGLEPLKAAYKLPFTRKDVIQLDPGLVYTALKNNQVDLGLVYTTDGRVKGFDLVLLEDDLHYFPPYNAVPVVRRAVLDAHPELEGLLNALAAQLDNAAMTDMNYKVDIDQQPVDKVAGDFLRAHGLL
;
A
#
# COMPACT_ATOMS: atom_id res chain seq x y z
N MET A 1 2.40 -65.79 -62.51
CA MET A 1 3.61 -65.70 -61.63
C MET A 1 4.17 -64.28 -61.77
N LYS A 2 3.95 -63.34 -60.85
CA LYS A 2 4.56 -62.05 -60.62
C LYS A 2 3.56 -61.07 -60.00
N LEU A 3 3.24 -61.24 -58.70
CA LEU A 3 2.49 -60.23 -57.91
C LEU A 3 2.78 -60.35 -56.39
N LYS A 4 4.00 -60.71 -56.03
CA LYS A 4 4.38 -60.83 -54.61
C LYS A 4 5.61 -60.00 -54.15
N SER A 5 6.17 -59.11 -54.99
CA SER A 5 7.42 -58.39 -54.63
C SER A 5 7.23 -56.88 -54.38
N VAL A 6 6.03 -56.31 -54.54
CA VAL A 6 5.83 -54.86 -54.41
C VAL A 6 5.38 -54.48 -53.00
N ASN A 7 4.74 -55.38 -52.21
CA ASN A 7 4.24 -55.02 -50.88
C ASN A 7 5.27 -54.90 -49.74
N ARG A 8 6.46 -55.50 -49.89
CA ARG A 8 7.49 -55.42 -48.83
C ARG A 8 8.28 -54.12 -48.77
N LEU A 9 8.29 -53.34 -49.84
CA LEU A 9 9.04 -52.05 -49.91
C LEU A 9 8.21 -50.84 -49.35
N VAL A 10 6.90 -50.96 -49.30
CA VAL A 10 6.01 -49.92 -48.79
C VAL A 10 5.89 -49.97 -47.27
N GLU A 11 5.88 -51.18 -46.67
CA GLU A 11 5.77 -51.35 -45.20
C GLU A 11 7.04 -50.90 -44.45
N GLY A 12 8.22 -51.11 -45.03
CA GLY A 12 9.48 -50.68 -44.42
C GLY A 12 9.67 -49.13 -44.35
N ARG A 13 9.15 -48.41 -45.35
CA ARG A 13 9.24 -46.93 -45.38
C ARG A 13 8.26 -46.25 -44.43
N ALA A 14 7.07 -46.82 -44.24
CA ALA A 14 6.08 -46.30 -43.29
C ALA A 14 6.55 -46.45 -41.83
N PHE A 15 7.20 -47.57 -41.50
CA PHE A 15 7.72 -47.79 -40.14
C PHE A 15 8.80 -46.82 -39.73
N TRP A 16 9.72 -46.44 -40.62
CA TRP A 16 10.78 -45.46 -40.35
C TRP A 16 10.28 -44.02 -40.27
N LEU A 17 9.21 -43.68 -41.00
CA LEU A 17 8.58 -42.37 -40.90
C LEU A 17 7.86 -42.19 -39.55
N PHE A 18 7.16 -43.19 -39.04
CA PHE A 18 6.52 -43.13 -37.73
C PHE A 18 7.55 -43.11 -36.57
N ALA A 19 8.66 -43.82 -36.69
CA ALA A 19 9.75 -43.78 -35.71
C ALA A 19 10.45 -42.40 -35.67
N ALA A 20 10.65 -41.75 -36.82
CA ALA A 20 11.25 -40.42 -36.89
C ALA A 20 10.33 -39.32 -36.34
N VAL A 21 9.02 -39.40 -36.62
CA VAL A 21 8.02 -38.43 -36.06
C VAL A 21 7.86 -38.62 -34.55
N GLY A 22 7.87 -39.88 -34.06
CA GLY A 22 7.83 -40.14 -32.63
C GLY A 22 9.06 -39.64 -31.88
N ALA A 23 10.26 -39.73 -32.46
CA ALA A 23 11.50 -39.22 -31.86
C ALA A 23 11.54 -37.65 -31.82
N VAL A 24 11.00 -36.96 -32.84
CA VAL A 24 10.91 -35.53 -32.88
C VAL A 24 9.87 -35.01 -31.87
N LEU A 25 8.74 -35.67 -31.71
CA LEU A 25 7.71 -35.34 -30.70
C LEU A 25 8.23 -35.61 -29.26
N ALA A 26 8.98 -36.67 -29.04
CA ALA A 26 9.61 -36.95 -27.74
C ALA A 26 10.72 -35.93 -27.41
N ALA A 27 11.48 -35.45 -28.39
CA ALA A 27 12.50 -34.40 -28.21
C ALA A 27 11.87 -33.04 -27.92
N LEU A 28 10.69 -32.72 -28.48
CA LEU A 28 9.93 -31.49 -28.20
C LEU A 28 9.27 -31.50 -26.82
N LEU A 29 8.92 -32.66 -26.29
CA LEU A 29 8.36 -32.81 -24.94
C LEU A 29 9.44 -32.78 -23.85
N LEU A 30 10.68 -33.15 -24.15
CA LEU A 30 11.82 -33.07 -23.23
C LEU A 30 12.44 -31.68 -23.13
N SER A 31 12.14 -30.76 -24.07
CA SER A 31 12.61 -29.36 -24.03
C SER A 31 11.64 -28.40 -23.33
N SER A 32 10.50 -28.85 -22.88
CA SER A 32 9.62 -28.10 -21.95
C SER A 32 10.03 -28.35 -20.50
N ALA A 33 11.32 -28.16 -20.17
CA ALA A 33 11.67 -27.83 -18.79
C ALA A 33 10.85 -26.57 -18.44
N PRO A 34 10.07 -26.55 -17.34
CA PRO A 34 9.46 -25.31 -16.90
C PRO A 34 10.60 -24.30 -16.82
N ALA A 35 10.52 -23.23 -17.57
CA ALA A 35 11.36 -22.07 -17.36
C ALA A 35 11.16 -21.69 -15.89
N ARG A 36 12.04 -22.20 -15.02
CA ARG A 36 12.19 -21.66 -13.69
C ARG A 36 12.52 -20.21 -13.94
N ALA A 37 11.52 -19.34 -13.80
CA ALA A 37 11.77 -17.92 -13.73
C ALA A 37 12.92 -17.79 -12.73
N GLN A 38 14.03 -17.25 -13.17
CA GLN A 38 15.21 -17.04 -12.35
C GLN A 38 14.78 -16.01 -11.31
N GLU A 39 14.29 -16.50 -10.16
CA GLU A 39 13.92 -15.68 -9.03
C GLU A 39 15.21 -15.02 -8.55
N GLY A 40 15.43 -13.75 -8.92
CA GLY A 40 16.56 -12.96 -8.47
C GLY A 40 17.40 -12.23 -9.54
N GLY A 41 17.09 -12.37 -10.84
CA GLY A 41 17.94 -11.75 -11.90
C GLY A 41 17.33 -10.52 -12.60
N GLY A 42 16.20 -10.00 -12.16
CA GLY A 42 15.53 -8.81 -12.71
C GLY A 42 15.56 -7.62 -11.75
N PRO A 43 15.05 -6.45 -12.18
CA PRO A 43 14.99 -5.27 -11.32
C PRO A 43 14.09 -5.52 -10.09
N VAL A 44 14.48 -4.97 -8.95
CA VAL A 44 13.66 -4.94 -7.72
C VAL A 44 12.42 -4.07 -7.98
N ARG A 45 11.24 -4.64 -7.88
CA ARG A 45 9.97 -3.99 -8.18
C ARG A 45 9.40 -3.35 -6.92
N VAL A 46 9.50 -2.02 -6.85
CA VAL A 46 8.99 -1.22 -5.73
C VAL A 46 7.53 -0.87 -5.99
N GLY A 47 6.67 -1.08 -4.99
CA GLY A 47 5.26 -0.71 -5.04
C GLY A 47 4.93 0.49 -4.16
N GLY A 48 3.92 1.29 -4.56
CA GLY A 48 3.41 2.42 -3.78
C GLY A 48 1.89 2.57 -3.88
N LYS A 49 1.25 3.02 -2.79
CA LYS A 49 -0.19 3.27 -2.76
C LYS A 49 -0.54 4.61 -3.46
N ASN A 50 -1.83 4.92 -3.54
CA ASN A 50 -2.40 6.02 -4.32
C ASN A 50 -2.58 7.34 -3.53
N PHE A 51 -1.71 7.62 -2.56
CA PHE A 51 -1.70 8.90 -1.83
C PHE A 51 -0.27 9.42 -1.62
N THR A 52 -0.13 10.72 -1.40
CA THR A 52 1.11 11.46 -1.52
C THR A 52 2.27 10.88 -0.74
N GLU A 53 2.08 10.53 0.54
CA GLU A 53 3.12 9.89 1.36
C GLU A 53 3.68 8.62 0.72
N GLN A 54 2.82 7.78 0.19
CA GLN A 54 3.23 6.53 -0.45
C GLN A 54 3.91 6.75 -1.81
N LEU A 55 3.49 7.77 -2.55
CA LEU A 55 4.18 8.18 -3.77
C LEU A 55 5.61 8.64 -3.45
N ILE A 56 5.79 9.42 -2.38
CA ILE A 56 7.10 9.89 -1.91
C ILE A 56 7.95 8.71 -1.43
N LEU A 57 7.43 7.85 -0.55
CA LEU A 57 8.16 6.70 -0.01
C LEU A 57 8.62 5.74 -1.09
N SER A 58 7.76 5.42 -2.05
CA SER A 58 8.08 4.49 -3.14
C SER A 58 9.07 5.10 -4.15
N SER A 59 8.93 6.39 -4.50
CA SER A 59 9.89 7.11 -5.33
C SER A 59 11.26 7.20 -4.63
N MET A 60 11.27 7.58 -3.35
CA MET A 60 12.48 7.66 -2.53
C MET A 60 13.22 6.33 -2.47
N THR A 61 12.50 5.24 -2.20
CA THR A 61 13.06 3.88 -2.19
C THR A 61 13.68 3.52 -3.53
N THR A 62 12.96 3.78 -4.62
CA THR A 62 13.45 3.47 -5.97
C THR A 62 14.71 4.27 -6.32
N GLN A 63 14.73 5.58 -6.02
CA GLN A 63 15.91 6.42 -6.26
C GLN A 63 17.10 5.97 -5.42
N TYR A 64 16.88 5.68 -4.14
CA TYR A 64 17.92 5.24 -3.22
C TYR A 64 18.54 3.91 -3.64
N LEU A 65 17.73 2.92 -3.96
CA LEU A 65 18.21 1.61 -4.43
C LEU A 65 19.05 1.76 -5.70
N LYS A 66 18.58 2.55 -6.67
CA LYS A 66 19.36 2.83 -7.91
C LYS A 66 20.71 3.49 -7.63
N ALA A 67 20.74 4.45 -6.72
CA ALA A 67 21.99 5.13 -6.33
C ALA A 67 22.99 4.18 -5.63
N LYS A 68 22.49 3.11 -4.99
CA LYS A 68 23.33 2.05 -4.39
C LYS A 68 23.65 0.91 -5.35
N GLY A 69 23.34 1.06 -6.65
CA GLY A 69 23.67 0.08 -7.69
C GLY A 69 22.69 -1.08 -7.81
N VAL A 70 21.55 -1.02 -7.12
CA VAL A 70 20.47 -2.00 -7.26
C VAL A 70 19.53 -1.54 -8.38
N ASP A 71 19.35 -2.36 -9.42
CA ASP A 71 18.36 -2.07 -10.45
C ASP A 71 16.95 -2.15 -9.84
N ALA A 72 16.15 -1.09 -9.98
CA ALA A 72 14.85 -0.98 -9.37
C ALA A 72 13.83 -0.31 -10.29
N THR A 73 12.59 -0.76 -10.26
CA THR A 73 11.45 -0.18 -10.98
C THR A 73 10.34 0.21 -10.02
N LEU A 74 9.52 1.17 -10.41
CA LEU A 74 8.42 1.68 -9.58
C LEU A 74 7.07 1.41 -10.24
N THR A 75 6.14 0.87 -9.44
CA THR A 75 4.70 0.82 -9.75
C THR A 75 3.95 1.48 -8.60
N SER A 76 3.28 2.60 -8.84
CA SER A 76 2.57 3.37 -7.83
C SER A 76 1.08 3.54 -8.18
N GLY A 77 0.32 4.13 -7.26
CA GLY A 77 -1.11 4.36 -7.45
C GLY A 77 -2.00 3.17 -7.12
N LEU A 78 -1.51 2.21 -6.35
CA LEU A 78 -2.24 1.00 -5.98
C LEU A 78 -3.12 1.22 -4.74
N GLY A 79 -4.28 0.53 -4.67
CA GLY A 79 -4.98 0.36 -3.40
C GLY A 79 -4.29 -0.69 -2.52
N SER A 80 -4.53 -0.65 -1.20
CA SER A 80 -3.85 -1.54 -0.24
C SER A 80 -4.03 -3.03 -0.57
N THR A 81 -5.23 -3.45 -0.92
CA THR A 81 -5.52 -4.86 -1.26
C THR A 81 -4.77 -5.31 -2.51
N LEU A 82 -4.75 -4.47 -3.56
CA LEU A 82 -4.05 -4.79 -4.81
C LEU A 82 -2.54 -4.85 -4.58
N MET A 83 -1.98 -3.91 -3.82
CA MET A 83 -0.56 -3.92 -3.47
C MET A 83 -0.17 -5.18 -2.68
N ARG A 84 -1.00 -5.59 -1.71
CA ARG A 84 -0.80 -6.82 -0.94
C ARG A 84 -0.82 -8.05 -1.83
N GLN A 85 -1.81 -8.18 -2.71
CA GLN A 85 -1.92 -9.28 -3.67
C GLN A 85 -0.72 -9.33 -4.61
N ALA A 86 -0.24 -8.17 -5.07
CA ALA A 86 0.94 -8.09 -5.94
C ALA A 86 2.24 -8.56 -5.23
N MET A 87 2.39 -8.31 -3.93
CA MET A 87 3.47 -8.87 -3.11
C MET A 87 3.36 -10.38 -3.00
N GLU A 88 2.18 -10.90 -2.64
CA GLU A 88 1.95 -12.34 -2.44
C GLU A 88 2.03 -13.15 -3.74
N SER A 89 1.70 -12.53 -4.89
CA SER A 89 1.78 -13.14 -6.23
C SER A 89 3.10 -12.88 -6.96
N ASN A 90 4.12 -12.38 -6.27
CA ASN A 90 5.45 -12.12 -6.83
C ASN A 90 5.47 -11.08 -7.97
N GLN A 91 4.55 -10.11 -7.96
CA GLN A 91 4.50 -9.00 -8.93
C GLN A 91 5.22 -7.74 -8.40
N LEU A 92 5.32 -7.60 -7.07
CA LEU A 92 6.11 -6.59 -6.39
C LEU A 92 7.10 -7.26 -5.44
N ASP A 93 8.17 -6.56 -5.11
CA ASP A 93 9.28 -7.06 -4.29
C ASP A 93 9.45 -6.30 -2.98
N VAL A 94 9.27 -4.99 -3.02
CA VAL A 94 9.42 -4.05 -1.89
C VAL A 94 8.25 -3.08 -1.87
N VAL A 95 7.65 -2.89 -0.70
CA VAL A 95 6.63 -1.88 -0.46
C VAL A 95 6.81 -1.24 0.91
N TRP A 96 6.22 -0.06 1.12
CA TRP A 96 5.96 0.46 2.45
C TRP A 96 4.53 0.11 2.83
N ASP A 97 4.35 -0.53 3.98
CA ASP A 97 3.01 -0.82 4.49
C ASP A 97 2.90 -0.41 5.95
N TYR A 98 1.67 -0.39 6.45
CA TYR A 98 1.34 0.11 7.78
C TYR A 98 0.91 -1.01 8.70
N THR A 99 1.44 -1.01 9.93
CA THR A 99 1.16 -2.07 10.92
C THR A 99 -0.32 -2.29 11.15
N GLY A 100 -1.10 -1.23 11.34
CA GLY A 100 -2.56 -1.33 11.57
C GLY A 100 -3.31 -1.93 10.38
N THR A 101 -2.95 -1.54 9.15
CA THR A 101 -3.57 -2.11 7.94
C THR A 101 -3.26 -3.60 7.81
N ALA A 102 -2.00 -3.98 7.96
CA ALA A 102 -1.62 -5.39 7.86
C ALA A 102 -2.25 -6.24 8.97
N LEU A 103 -2.30 -5.71 10.18
CA LEU A 103 -2.90 -6.41 11.33
C LEU A 103 -4.39 -6.69 11.10
N ILE A 104 -5.16 -5.66 10.82
CA ILE A 104 -6.63 -5.74 10.81
C ILE A 104 -7.15 -6.22 9.46
N VAL A 105 -6.70 -5.61 8.35
CA VAL A 105 -7.28 -5.88 7.03
C VAL A 105 -6.79 -7.22 6.48
N PHE A 106 -5.49 -7.52 6.60
CA PHE A 106 -4.91 -8.71 5.97
C PHE A 106 -4.81 -9.90 6.91
N ASN A 107 -4.47 -9.67 8.18
CA ASN A 107 -4.30 -10.74 9.16
C ASN A 107 -5.53 -10.97 10.04
N LYS A 108 -6.58 -10.12 9.94
CA LYS A 108 -7.87 -10.29 10.65
C LYS A 108 -7.73 -10.36 12.17
N VAL A 109 -6.75 -9.64 12.72
CA VAL A 109 -6.56 -9.53 14.17
C VAL A 109 -7.47 -8.43 14.69
N GLU A 110 -8.38 -8.79 15.61
CA GLU A 110 -9.36 -7.88 16.20
C GLU A 110 -8.89 -7.28 17.53
N GLU A 111 -7.83 -7.85 18.11
CA GLU A 111 -7.25 -7.39 19.36
C GLU A 111 -6.62 -6.00 19.20
N LYS A 112 -6.89 -5.10 20.16
CA LYS A 112 -6.24 -3.80 20.20
C LYS A 112 -4.84 -3.96 20.80
N LEU A 113 -3.83 -3.73 19.94
CA LEU A 113 -2.41 -3.81 20.29
C LEU A 113 -1.79 -2.42 20.20
N ASP A 114 -0.77 -2.17 21.03
CA ASP A 114 0.07 -0.97 20.89
C ASP A 114 1.00 -1.05 19.65
N GLY A 115 1.80 -0.03 19.42
CA GLY A 115 2.66 0.03 18.23
C GLY A 115 3.70 -1.10 18.16
N PRO A 116 4.51 -1.33 19.20
CA PRO A 116 5.47 -2.41 19.27
C PRO A 116 4.85 -3.81 19.14
N GLU A 117 3.72 -4.05 19.81
CA GLU A 117 3.01 -5.33 19.76
C GLU A 117 2.39 -5.56 18.38
N SER A 118 1.77 -4.52 17.79
CA SER A 118 1.24 -4.57 16.42
C SER A 118 2.32 -4.94 15.40
N TYR A 119 3.48 -4.29 15.47
CA TYR A 119 4.61 -4.60 14.59
C TYR A 119 5.10 -6.04 14.77
N LYS A 120 5.33 -6.47 16.00
CA LYS A 120 5.76 -7.85 16.29
C LYS A 120 4.78 -8.87 15.74
N ARG A 121 3.49 -8.65 15.99
CA ARG A 121 2.41 -9.56 15.58
C ARG A 121 2.29 -9.67 14.06
N VAL A 122 2.35 -8.55 13.35
CA VAL A 122 2.32 -8.55 11.89
C VAL A 122 3.55 -9.24 11.31
N LYS A 123 4.75 -8.95 11.82
CA LYS A 123 6.00 -9.57 11.39
C LYS A 123 5.94 -11.10 11.50
N GLU A 124 5.39 -11.64 12.60
CA GLU A 124 5.21 -13.06 12.80
C GLU A 124 4.20 -13.68 11.82
N LEU A 125 3.03 -13.05 11.65
CA LEU A 125 1.97 -13.58 10.81
C LEU A 125 2.32 -13.54 9.32
N ASP A 126 2.97 -12.49 8.87
CA ASP A 126 3.33 -12.30 7.46
C ASP A 126 4.56 -13.10 7.04
N ALA A 127 5.42 -13.48 7.99
CA ALA A 127 6.54 -14.38 7.70
C ALA A 127 6.09 -15.69 7.08
N ALA A 128 4.93 -16.23 7.49
CA ALA A 128 4.33 -17.44 6.91
C ALA A 128 3.91 -17.26 5.43
N ARG A 129 3.75 -16.02 4.97
CA ARG A 129 3.44 -15.66 3.59
C ARG A 129 4.68 -15.24 2.80
N GLY A 130 5.87 -15.40 3.37
CA GLY A 130 7.13 -14.99 2.75
C GLY A 130 7.33 -13.47 2.69
N LEU A 131 6.63 -12.69 3.52
CA LEU A 131 6.78 -11.25 3.63
C LEU A 131 7.58 -10.90 4.90
N VAL A 132 8.64 -10.12 4.71
CA VAL A 132 9.57 -9.74 5.78
C VAL A 132 9.35 -8.28 6.11
N TRP A 133 8.88 -8.00 7.29
CA TRP A 133 8.77 -6.67 7.85
C TRP A 133 10.14 -6.29 8.44
N LEU A 134 10.76 -5.26 7.85
CA LEU A 134 12.06 -4.74 8.30
C LEU A 134 11.87 -3.81 9.51
N GLU A 135 12.89 -3.03 9.87
CA GLU A 135 12.78 -2.10 11.00
C GLU A 135 11.77 -0.98 10.70
N PRO A 136 10.86 -0.66 11.64
CA PRO A 136 9.88 0.39 11.45
C PRO A 136 10.53 1.77 11.44
N SER A 137 9.99 2.66 10.62
CA SER A 137 10.27 4.08 10.76
C SER A 137 9.59 4.66 12.01
N ARG A 138 9.90 5.92 12.34
CA ARG A 138 9.18 6.66 13.38
C ARG A 138 7.90 7.35 12.85
N VAL A 139 7.51 7.05 11.61
CA VAL A 139 6.26 7.53 11.03
C VAL A 139 5.09 6.71 11.56
N ASN A 140 4.14 7.39 12.18
CA ASN A 140 2.83 6.83 12.51
C ASN A 140 1.77 7.69 11.80
N ASN A 141 1.30 7.22 10.65
CA ASN A 141 0.31 7.91 9.83
C ASN A 141 -1.07 7.32 10.08
N THR A 142 -1.73 7.76 11.15
CA THR A 142 -3.06 7.28 11.50
C THR A 142 -4.16 8.03 10.76
N TYR A 143 -5.34 7.43 10.70
CA TYR A 143 -6.56 8.12 10.32
C TYR A 143 -6.95 9.16 11.36
N ALA A 144 -7.53 10.25 10.89
CA ALA A 144 -8.18 11.26 11.70
C ALA A 144 -9.37 11.86 10.92
N PHE A 145 -10.19 12.62 11.60
CA PHE A 145 -11.22 13.42 10.95
C PHE A 145 -10.91 14.90 11.11
N ALA A 146 -11.22 15.67 10.09
CA ALA A 146 -10.99 17.10 10.10
C ALA A 146 -12.23 17.89 9.67
N MET A 147 -12.31 19.11 10.15
CA MET A 147 -13.31 20.11 9.77
C MET A 147 -12.64 21.36 9.25
N PRO A 148 -13.29 22.14 8.36
CA PRO A 148 -12.88 23.53 8.12
C PRO A 148 -12.89 24.30 9.43
N LYS A 149 -11.85 25.10 9.69
CA LYS A 149 -11.67 25.85 10.95
C LYS A 149 -12.86 26.73 11.29
N GLU A 150 -13.42 27.38 10.30
CA GLU A 150 -14.58 28.27 10.44
C GLU A 150 -15.87 27.54 10.87
N ARG A 151 -15.94 26.21 10.62
CA ARG A 151 -17.09 25.36 11.01
C ARG A 151 -16.85 24.58 12.29
N ALA A 152 -15.60 24.42 12.71
CA ALA A 152 -15.24 23.64 13.89
C ALA A 152 -15.73 24.31 15.20
N GLY A 153 -15.74 25.66 15.27
CA GLY A 153 -16.07 26.34 16.51
C GLY A 153 -15.25 25.80 17.69
N ASP A 154 -15.92 25.32 18.74
CA ASP A 154 -15.30 24.70 19.92
C ASP A 154 -15.16 23.18 19.84
N ILE A 155 -15.55 22.55 18.72
CA ILE A 155 -15.46 21.11 18.54
C ILE A 155 -14.01 20.72 18.36
N ARG A 156 -13.53 19.78 19.20
CA ARG A 156 -12.14 19.30 19.15
C ARG A 156 -12.02 17.76 19.18
N THR A 157 -13.11 17.05 19.46
CA THR A 157 -13.11 15.58 19.51
C THR A 157 -14.22 15.00 18.63
N LEU A 158 -14.05 13.72 18.22
CA LEU A 158 -15.09 13.01 17.49
C LEU A 158 -16.35 12.79 18.31
N SER A 159 -16.22 12.57 19.62
CA SER A 159 -17.39 12.45 20.52
C SER A 159 -18.18 13.76 20.57
N ALA A 160 -17.52 14.90 20.70
CA ALA A 160 -18.19 16.22 20.68
C ALA A 160 -18.91 16.49 19.36
N TYR A 161 -18.31 16.08 18.24
CA TYR A 161 -18.96 16.18 16.93
C TYR A 161 -20.21 15.30 16.84
N ALA A 162 -20.12 14.06 17.33
CA ALA A 162 -21.25 13.13 17.36
C ALA A 162 -22.40 13.63 18.26
N GLU A 163 -22.09 14.27 19.39
CA GLU A 163 -23.08 14.91 20.27
C GLU A 163 -23.79 16.07 19.58
N LYS A 164 -23.03 16.93 18.89
CA LYS A 164 -23.59 18.01 18.09
C LYS A 164 -24.57 17.50 17.05
N MET A 165 -24.19 16.48 16.28
CA MET A 165 -25.08 15.92 15.26
C MET A 165 -26.39 15.41 15.88
N ARG A 166 -26.31 14.69 16.99
CA ARG A 166 -27.51 14.17 17.69
C ARG A 166 -28.41 15.30 18.24
N ALA A 167 -27.79 16.38 18.72
CA ALA A 167 -28.53 17.54 19.22
C ALA A 167 -29.23 18.32 18.12
N GLU A 168 -28.65 18.38 16.94
CA GLU A 168 -29.19 19.08 15.76
C GLU A 168 -30.32 18.28 15.06
N GLY A 169 -30.39 16.95 15.30
CA GLY A 169 -31.45 16.09 14.79
C GLY A 169 -31.24 15.61 13.35
N GLU A 170 -32.06 14.66 12.90
CA GLU A 170 -31.93 13.99 11.61
C GLU A 170 -32.25 14.88 10.38
N ASP A 171 -32.95 15.97 10.59
CA ASP A 171 -33.31 16.89 9.50
C ASP A 171 -32.12 17.73 9.03
N LYS A 172 -31.09 17.89 9.83
CA LYS A 172 -29.90 18.63 9.48
C LYS A 172 -28.90 17.73 8.77
N LYS A 173 -28.44 18.16 7.59
CA LYS A 173 -27.43 17.46 6.82
C LYS A 173 -26.04 17.72 7.35
N HIS A 174 -25.27 16.67 7.48
CA HIS A 174 -23.86 16.69 7.86
C HIS A 174 -23.03 15.91 6.82
N PRO A 175 -22.74 16.51 5.65
CA PRO A 175 -22.02 15.78 4.62
C PRO A 175 -20.61 15.41 5.10
N LEU A 176 -20.29 14.12 4.95
CA LEU A 176 -19.03 13.50 5.29
C LEU A 176 -18.32 13.01 4.03
N ALA A 177 -17.05 13.33 3.86
CA ALA A 177 -16.20 12.73 2.83
C ALA A 177 -15.24 11.71 3.44
N VAL A 178 -15.16 10.54 2.82
CA VAL A 178 -14.20 9.48 3.14
C VAL A 178 -13.63 8.88 1.84
N ASP A 179 -12.48 8.23 1.92
CA ASP A 179 -12.01 7.46 0.78
C ASP A 179 -12.74 6.09 0.66
N MET A 180 -12.70 5.51 -0.54
CA MET A 180 -13.39 4.26 -0.83
C MET A 180 -12.84 3.08 -0.04
N GLU A 181 -11.54 3.08 0.26
CA GLU A 181 -10.90 2.02 1.04
C GLU A 181 -11.41 2.06 2.49
N PHE A 182 -11.38 3.22 3.12
CA PHE A 182 -11.88 3.41 4.49
C PHE A 182 -13.36 3.06 4.63
N ALA A 183 -14.18 3.44 3.63
CA ALA A 183 -15.60 3.11 3.64
C ALA A 183 -15.87 1.59 3.68
N ALA A 184 -14.97 0.78 3.12
CA ALA A 184 -15.13 -0.68 2.99
C ALA A 184 -14.34 -1.50 4.02
N ARG A 185 -13.43 -0.89 4.79
CA ARG A 185 -12.56 -1.59 5.73
C ARG A 185 -13.34 -2.17 6.92
N PRO A 186 -12.89 -3.32 7.49
CA PRO A 186 -13.49 -3.88 8.72
C PRO A 186 -13.29 -2.99 9.96
N ASP A 187 -12.26 -2.12 9.95
CA ASP A 187 -11.97 -1.09 10.95
C ASP A 187 -12.32 0.33 10.45
N GLY A 188 -13.13 0.43 9.39
CA GLY A 188 -13.44 1.68 8.70
C GLY A 188 -14.72 2.37 9.20
N LEU A 189 -15.47 2.90 8.23
CA LEU A 189 -16.58 3.82 8.50
C LEU A 189 -17.70 3.20 9.36
N GLU A 190 -18.18 2.01 9.03
CA GLU A 190 -19.34 1.46 9.76
C GLU A 190 -19.03 1.10 11.22
N PRO A 191 -17.91 0.42 11.54
CA PRO A 191 -17.55 0.23 12.95
C PRO A 191 -17.23 1.53 13.70
N LEU A 192 -16.61 2.51 13.04
CA LEU A 192 -16.37 3.83 13.62
C LEU A 192 -17.68 4.52 14.00
N LYS A 193 -18.66 4.51 13.08
CA LYS A 193 -19.99 5.08 13.34
C LYS A 193 -20.63 4.44 14.57
N ALA A 194 -20.51 3.12 14.72
CA ALA A 194 -21.03 2.40 15.88
C ALA A 194 -20.30 2.81 17.17
N ALA A 195 -18.96 2.89 17.15
CA ALA A 195 -18.15 3.25 18.32
C ALA A 195 -18.47 4.65 18.84
N TYR A 196 -18.55 5.64 17.97
CA TYR A 196 -18.81 7.04 18.30
C TYR A 196 -20.30 7.42 18.31
N LYS A 197 -21.19 6.47 17.96
CA LYS A 197 -22.63 6.72 17.80
C LYS A 197 -22.92 7.88 16.85
N LEU A 198 -22.15 7.92 15.75
CA LEU A 198 -22.31 8.91 14.68
C LEU A 198 -23.56 8.59 13.84
N PRO A 199 -24.53 9.49 13.73
CA PRO A 199 -25.80 9.21 13.07
C PRO A 199 -25.75 9.40 11.54
N PHE A 200 -24.58 9.22 10.91
CA PHE A 200 -24.45 9.29 9.46
C PHE A 200 -25.29 8.22 8.77
N THR A 201 -26.08 8.63 7.81
CA THR A 201 -26.77 7.76 6.87
C THR A 201 -25.97 7.65 5.57
N ARG A 202 -26.38 6.74 4.69
CA ARG A 202 -25.76 6.61 3.36
C ARG A 202 -25.82 7.89 2.53
N LYS A 203 -26.82 8.76 2.78
CA LYS A 203 -27.03 10.03 2.04
C LYS A 203 -26.03 11.11 2.46
N ASP A 204 -25.44 10.97 3.63
CA ASP A 204 -24.48 11.95 4.18
C ASP A 204 -23.04 11.64 3.73
N VAL A 205 -22.78 10.42 3.28
CA VAL A 205 -21.44 9.93 2.97
C VAL A 205 -21.12 10.07 1.48
N ILE A 206 -20.05 10.79 1.19
CA ILE A 206 -19.48 10.97 -0.15
C ILE A 206 -18.14 10.23 -0.18
N GLN A 207 -18.01 9.28 -1.11
CA GLN A 207 -16.75 8.54 -1.29
C GLN A 207 -15.93 9.22 -2.39
N LEU A 208 -14.70 9.58 -2.08
CA LEU A 208 -13.77 10.30 -2.95
C LEU A 208 -12.41 9.62 -2.98
N ASP A 209 -11.56 10.00 -3.93
CA ASP A 209 -10.13 9.68 -3.82
C ASP A 209 -9.52 10.41 -2.61
N PRO A 210 -8.50 9.82 -1.94
CA PRO A 210 -7.95 10.38 -0.69
C PRO A 210 -7.61 11.87 -0.78
N GLY A 211 -6.95 12.30 -1.86
CA GLY A 211 -6.59 13.71 -2.07
C GLY A 211 -7.78 14.66 -2.24
N LEU A 212 -8.91 14.17 -2.79
CA LEU A 212 -10.10 14.98 -3.05
C LEU A 212 -10.90 15.29 -1.77
N VAL A 213 -10.77 14.46 -0.72
CA VAL A 213 -11.40 14.74 0.59
C VAL A 213 -10.95 16.08 1.14
N TYR A 214 -9.65 16.38 1.07
CA TYR A 214 -9.11 17.69 1.54
C TYR A 214 -9.63 18.86 0.71
N THR A 215 -9.77 18.67 -0.60
CA THR A 215 -10.34 19.69 -1.48
C THR A 215 -11.81 19.94 -1.16
N ALA A 216 -12.58 18.91 -0.86
CA ALA A 216 -13.97 19.03 -0.45
C ALA A 216 -14.11 19.79 0.89
N LEU A 217 -13.22 19.52 1.86
CA LEU A 217 -13.14 20.25 3.12
C LEU A 217 -12.80 21.74 2.88
N LYS A 218 -11.71 22.03 2.15
CA LYS A 218 -11.28 23.38 1.81
C LYS A 218 -12.38 24.22 1.16
N ASN A 219 -13.15 23.60 0.28
CA ASN A 219 -14.23 24.25 -0.45
C ASN A 219 -15.58 24.26 0.31
N ASN A 220 -15.59 23.84 1.57
CA ASN A 220 -16.81 23.75 2.38
C ASN A 220 -17.92 22.88 1.77
N GLN A 221 -17.57 21.89 0.94
CA GLN A 221 -18.51 20.97 0.32
C GLN A 221 -18.97 19.88 1.30
N VAL A 222 -18.15 19.62 2.33
CA VAL A 222 -18.45 18.70 3.42
C VAL A 222 -18.18 19.36 4.78
N ASP A 223 -18.84 18.87 5.81
CA ASP A 223 -18.66 19.35 7.20
C ASP A 223 -17.51 18.62 7.88
N LEU A 224 -17.35 17.35 7.56
CA LEU A 224 -16.34 16.46 8.11
C LEU A 224 -15.68 15.66 6.99
N GLY A 225 -14.39 15.41 7.10
CA GLY A 225 -13.66 14.58 6.14
C GLY A 225 -12.63 13.70 6.82
N LEU A 226 -12.45 12.50 6.28
CA LEU A 226 -11.36 11.61 6.66
C LEU A 226 -10.04 12.17 6.15
N VAL A 227 -9.06 12.26 7.02
CA VAL A 227 -7.71 12.75 6.72
C VAL A 227 -6.65 11.84 7.32
N TYR A 228 -5.41 12.04 6.92
CA TYR A 228 -4.24 11.35 7.47
C TYR A 228 -3.41 12.32 8.31
N THR A 229 -2.91 11.87 9.46
CA THR A 229 -2.23 12.75 10.44
C THR A 229 -0.91 13.33 9.95
N THR A 230 -0.25 12.72 8.97
CA THR A 230 0.99 13.23 8.36
C THR A 230 0.74 14.05 7.10
N ASP A 231 -0.52 14.28 6.71
CA ASP A 231 -0.84 14.99 5.48
C ASP A 231 -0.66 16.51 5.62
N GLY A 232 0.17 17.09 4.75
CA GLY A 232 0.49 18.53 4.79
C GLY A 232 -0.70 19.47 4.51
N ARG A 233 -1.75 18.97 3.84
CA ARG A 233 -2.97 19.72 3.52
C ARG A 233 -3.80 20.07 4.76
N VAL A 234 -3.67 19.31 5.85
CA VAL A 234 -4.31 19.68 7.13
C VAL A 234 -3.87 21.08 7.55
N LYS A 235 -2.58 21.32 7.56
CA LYS A 235 -2.00 22.64 7.84
C LYS A 235 -2.25 23.63 6.69
N GLY A 236 -2.03 23.19 5.46
CA GLY A 236 -2.10 24.05 4.27
C GLY A 236 -3.49 24.61 3.98
N PHE A 237 -4.54 23.93 4.41
CA PHE A 237 -5.94 24.35 4.26
C PHE A 237 -6.59 24.83 5.56
N ASP A 238 -5.79 25.02 6.63
CA ASP A 238 -6.24 25.48 7.94
C ASP A 238 -7.39 24.61 8.51
N LEU A 239 -7.24 23.29 8.39
CA LEU A 239 -8.20 22.33 8.90
C LEU A 239 -7.96 22.02 10.38
N VAL A 240 -9.03 21.80 11.12
CA VAL A 240 -9.01 21.37 12.53
C VAL A 240 -9.17 19.87 12.60
N LEU A 241 -8.13 19.19 13.09
CA LEU A 241 -8.22 17.77 13.42
C LEU A 241 -9.11 17.57 14.66
N LEU A 242 -10.00 16.60 14.58
CA LEU A 242 -10.75 16.11 15.73
C LEU A 242 -9.97 14.95 16.37
N GLU A 243 -9.81 15.04 17.68
CA GLU A 243 -9.16 14.00 18.47
C GLU A 243 -10.01 12.72 18.46
N ASP A 244 -9.33 11.58 18.27
CA ASP A 244 -9.90 10.25 18.48
C ASP A 244 -9.92 9.92 19.97
N ASP A 245 -10.82 10.56 20.71
CA ASP A 245 -10.93 10.52 22.18
C ASP A 245 -11.36 9.16 22.76
N LEU A 246 -11.84 8.24 21.91
CA LEU A 246 -12.10 6.84 22.27
C LEU A 246 -10.94 5.91 21.89
N HIS A 247 -9.84 6.43 21.33
CA HIS A 247 -8.69 5.65 20.86
C HIS A 247 -9.14 4.49 19.96
N TYR A 248 -9.97 4.82 18.98
CA TYR A 248 -10.54 3.85 18.05
C TYR A 248 -9.48 3.30 17.09
N PHE A 249 -8.66 4.19 16.54
CA PHE A 249 -7.65 3.80 15.55
C PHE A 249 -6.43 3.16 16.18
N PRO A 250 -5.93 2.04 15.63
CA PRO A 250 -4.66 1.47 16.03
C PRO A 250 -3.48 2.32 15.53
N PRO A 251 -2.26 2.03 15.99
CA PRO A 251 -1.05 2.60 15.39
C PRO A 251 -0.86 2.14 13.95
N TYR A 252 -0.48 3.07 13.06
CA TYR A 252 -0.16 2.82 11.65
C TYR A 252 1.29 3.19 11.37
N ASN A 253 2.24 2.47 11.98
CA ASN A 253 3.66 2.69 11.71
C ASN A 253 4.02 2.25 10.30
N ALA A 254 4.70 3.13 9.55
CA ALA A 254 5.18 2.83 8.21
C ALA A 254 6.45 1.97 8.28
N VAL A 255 6.45 0.84 7.60
CA VAL A 255 7.52 -0.16 7.63
C VAL A 255 7.84 -0.62 6.20
N PRO A 256 9.12 -0.74 5.82
CA PRO A 256 9.49 -1.42 4.58
C PRO A 256 9.21 -2.92 4.70
N VAL A 257 8.52 -3.47 3.71
CA VAL A 257 8.17 -4.90 3.62
C VAL A 257 8.78 -5.46 2.35
N VAL A 258 9.52 -6.56 2.46
CA VAL A 258 10.24 -7.19 1.36
C VAL A 258 9.86 -8.66 1.26
N ARG A 259 9.74 -9.18 0.06
CA ARG A 259 9.57 -10.63 -0.13
C ARG A 259 10.82 -11.38 0.33
N ARG A 260 10.65 -12.48 1.06
CA ARG A 260 11.76 -13.32 1.56
C ARG A 260 12.72 -13.74 0.43
N ALA A 261 12.18 -14.26 -0.67
CA ALA A 261 13.00 -14.69 -1.80
C ALA A 261 13.86 -13.56 -2.41
N VAL A 262 13.39 -12.31 -2.33
CA VAL A 262 14.15 -11.14 -2.79
C VAL A 262 15.25 -10.77 -1.81
N LEU A 263 15.01 -10.81 -0.51
CA LEU A 263 16.05 -10.62 0.51
C LEU A 263 17.13 -11.69 0.45
N ASP A 264 16.74 -12.94 0.18
CA ASP A 264 17.70 -14.04 0.05
C ASP A 264 18.60 -13.87 -1.19
N ALA A 265 18.08 -13.25 -2.27
CA ALA A 265 18.84 -12.92 -3.48
C ALA A 265 19.62 -11.60 -3.37
N HIS A 266 19.13 -10.65 -2.58
CA HIS A 266 19.65 -9.30 -2.39
C HIS A 266 19.74 -8.95 -0.90
N PRO A 267 20.65 -9.58 -0.15
CA PRO A 267 20.76 -9.38 1.31
C PRO A 267 21.11 -7.95 1.72
N GLU A 268 21.71 -7.17 0.84
CA GLU A 268 22.01 -5.75 1.04
C GLU A 268 20.74 -4.88 1.22
N LEU A 269 19.58 -5.32 0.71
CA LEU A 269 18.33 -4.56 0.82
C LEU A 269 17.92 -4.30 2.26
N GLU A 270 18.15 -5.26 3.16
CA GLU A 270 17.80 -5.10 4.57
C GLU A 270 18.51 -3.88 5.18
N GLY A 271 19.83 -3.81 5.01
CA GLY A 271 20.63 -2.69 5.51
C GLY A 271 20.26 -1.35 4.88
N LEU A 272 20.03 -1.34 3.56
CA LEU A 272 19.65 -0.13 2.82
C LEU A 272 18.29 0.39 3.27
N LEU A 273 17.28 -0.46 3.31
CA LEU A 273 15.91 -0.05 3.66
C LEU A 273 15.78 0.35 5.13
N ASN A 274 16.49 -0.32 6.04
CA ASN A 274 16.55 0.07 7.45
C ASN A 274 17.24 1.42 7.62
N ALA A 275 18.30 1.71 6.87
CA ALA A 275 18.97 3.01 6.89
C ALA A 275 18.03 4.13 6.41
N LEU A 276 17.22 3.87 5.39
CA LEU A 276 16.20 4.81 4.92
C LEU A 276 15.09 5.01 5.96
N ALA A 277 14.56 3.93 6.53
CA ALA A 277 13.49 3.98 7.53
C ALA A 277 13.91 4.80 8.78
N ALA A 278 15.16 4.69 9.19
CA ALA A 278 15.70 5.40 10.35
C ALA A 278 15.69 6.94 10.19
N GLN A 279 15.65 7.47 8.96
CA GLN A 279 15.62 8.91 8.68
C GLN A 279 14.21 9.51 8.71
N LEU A 280 13.16 8.65 8.77
CA LEU A 280 11.79 9.07 8.60
C LEU A 280 11.06 9.18 9.92
N ASP A 281 10.39 10.31 10.14
CA ASP A 281 9.44 10.54 11.23
C ASP A 281 8.24 11.38 10.75
N ASN A 282 7.26 11.61 11.63
CA ASN A 282 6.05 12.35 11.26
C ASN A 282 6.36 13.75 10.77
N ALA A 283 7.32 14.45 11.37
CA ALA A 283 7.65 15.82 10.99
C ALA A 283 8.23 15.89 9.58
N ALA A 284 9.20 15.00 9.27
CA ALA A 284 9.79 14.90 7.95
C ALA A 284 8.76 14.51 6.88
N MET A 285 7.88 13.54 7.19
CA MET A 285 6.83 13.13 6.26
C MET A 285 5.82 14.25 6.02
N THR A 286 5.37 14.94 7.07
CA THR A 286 4.44 16.07 6.92
C THR A 286 5.05 17.21 6.08
N ASP A 287 6.33 17.50 6.26
CA ASP A 287 7.04 18.52 5.45
C ASP A 287 7.12 18.10 3.97
N MET A 288 7.47 16.85 3.70
CA MET A 288 7.52 16.33 2.33
C MET A 288 6.13 16.32 1.68
N ASN A 289 5.11 15.86 2.38
CA ASN A 289 3.73 15.88 1.90
C ASN A 289 3.27 17.31 1.61
N TYR A 290 3.61 18.28 2.48
CA TYR A 290 3.30 19.70 2.27
C TYR A 290 3.95 20.24 1.00
N LYS A 291 5.24 19.94 0.77
CA LYS A 291 5.95 20.37 -0.44
C LYS A 291 5.29 19.86 -1.72
N VAL A 292 4.80 18.61 -1.70
CA VAL A 292 4.10 18.07 -2.87
C VAL A 292 2.70 18.64 -3.00
N ASP A 293 1.88 18.59 -1.95
CA ASP A 293 0.44 18.88 -2.05
C ASP A 293 0.09 20.37 -2.02
N ILE A 294 0.90 21.18 -1.33
CA ILE A 294 0.67 22.63 -1.19
C ILE A 294 1.61 23.43 -2.08
N ASP A 295 2.92 23.16 -2.02
CA ASP A 295 3.91 23.89 -2.83
C ASP A 295 3.99 23.35 -4.26
N GLN A 296 3.23 22.30 -4.60
CA GLN A 296 3.15 21.69 -5.94
C GLN A 296 4.50 21.25 -6.50
N GLN A 297 5.43 20.85 -5.62
CA GLN A 297 6.71 20.31 -6.05
C GLN A 297 6.55 18.85 -6.55
N PRO A 298 7.26 18.45 -7.63
CA PRO A 298 7.22 17.08 -8.11
C PRO A 298 7.66 16.08 -7.04
N VAL A 299 6.96 14.95 -6.92
CA VAL A 299 7.25 13.86 -5.96
C VAL A 299 8.72 13.42 -6.04
N ASP A 300 9.23 13.16 -7.25
CA ASP A 300 10.60 12.70 -7.43
C ASP A 300 11.64 13.71 -6.97
N LYS A 301 11.34 15.02 -7.12
CA LYS A 301 12.21 16.09 -6.64
C LYS A 301 12.23 16.10 -5.11
N VAL A 302 11.07 16.06 -4.46
CA VAL A 302 10.97 16.07 -2.99
C VAL A 302 11.67 14.85 -2.39
N ALA A 303 11.44 13.66 -2.96
CA ALA A 303 12.11 12.42 -2.57
C ALA A 303 13.64 12.53 -2.72
N GLY A 304 14.13 12.98 -3.87
CA GLY A 304 15.56 13.15 -4.11
C GLY A 304 16.23 14.23 -3.25
N ASP A 305 15.54 15.33 -2.97
CA ASP A 305 16.04 16.39 -2.08
C ASP A 305 16.20 15.85 -0.65
N PHE A 306 15.24 15.09 -0.16
CA PHE A 306 15.33 14.43 1.15
C PHE A 306 16.52 13.48 1.22
N LEU A 307 16.68 12.61 0.24
CA LEU A 307 17.80 11.67 0.20
C LEU A 307 19.17 12.38 0.21
N ARG A 308 19.32 13.44 -0.57
CA ARG A 308 20.56 14.26 -0.59
C ARG A 308 20.82 14.94 0.76
N ALA A 309 19.79 15.52 1.36
CA ALA A 309 19.92 16.20 2.65
C ALA A 309 20.37 15.25 3.77
N HIS A 310 20.09 13.95 3.64
CA HIS A 310 20.47 12.91 4.63
C HIS A 310 21.69 12.08 4.21
N GLY A 311 22.40 12.47 3.13
CA GLY A 311 23.62 11.77 2.69
C GLY A 311 23.36 10.35 2.15
N LEU A 312 22.16 10.09 1.66
CA LEU A 312 21.76 8.80 1.09
C LEU A 312 22.00 8.71 -0.43
N LEU A 313 22.03 9.86 -1.11
CA LEU A 313 22.45 10.04 -2.51
C LEU A 313 23.81 10.71 -2.59
#